data_e23487307744468c10fd3e283b181135
#
_entry.id   e23487307744468c10fd3e283b181135
#
_cell.length_a   1.000
_cell.length_b   1.000
_cell.length_c   1.000
_cell.angle_alpha   90.00
_cell.angle_beta   90.00
_cell.angle_gamma   90.00
#
_symmetry.space_group_name_H-M   'P 1'
#
loop_
_entity.id
_entity.type
_entity.pdbx_description
1 polymer ?
#
loop_
_entity_poly.entity_id
_entity_poly.type
_entity_poly.pdbx_seq_one_letter_code
_entity_poly.pdbx_strand_id
1 'polypeptide(L)'
;DFIEVVSPIDDTPAYRAGLKAGDIILQIGDQNVSQINLEEGVKLMRGEPGTTIKLTIGRPDIAPFVVEITREVITITSAKGLLVEDGIGYLRIAQFQRPTAEVVEKIIADLVDKNEGNLDSLIIDLRNNPGGLLDSSIDISNLFIDEPGIVVYTEGRTTTSNVSFPTKPGDILNGAPIVVLMNVGSASASEIVAGALQDHKRAIIMGEESFGKGSVQSMMSLQDGYGLKLTTARYFTPSGRSIQAKGISPDIQLDNISLKNNDEEEESIDFSSQEKDLKNALSAEDEDEIKSEDPSDSTKKETLESQDEIKSKDPTDLTAEEILES
;
A
#
# COMPACT_ATOMS: atom_id res chain seq x y z
N ASP A 1 15.52 11.89 -11.73
CA ASP A 1 14.47 11.29 -10.90
C ASP A 1 13.79 12.43 -10.12
N PHE A 2 12.47 12.34 -9.92
CA PHE A 2 11.69 13.31 -9.14
C PHE A 2 11.18 12.64 -7.87
N ILE A 3 10.90 13.44 -6.84
CA ILE A 3 10.22 12.96 -5.62
C ILE A 3 8.75 13.36 -5.74
N GLU A 4 7.88 12.38 -5.84
CA GLU A 4 6.43 12.57 -5.91
C GLU A 4 5.80 12.38 -4.53
N VAL A 5 4.78 13.19 -4.22
CA VAL A 5 3.95 13.05 -3.03
C VAL A 5 2.85 12.06 -3.34
N VAL A 6 2.99 10.81 -2.93
CA VAL A 6 1.95 9.77 -3.10
C VAL A 6 0.69 10.17 -2.32
N SER A 7 0.85 10.54 -1.06
CA SER A 7 -0.25 11.04 -0.22
C SER A 7 0.28 11.82 0.98
N PRO A 8 -0.17 13.07 1.21
CA PRO A 8 0.07 13.74 2.46
C PRO A 8 -0.80 13.11 3.56
N ILE A 9 -0.19 12.82 4.71
CA ILE A 9 -0.91 12.26 5.86
C ILE A 9 -1.76 13.36 6.52
N ASP A 10 -3.03 13.05 6.81
CA ASP A 10 -3.98 13.98 7.42
C ASP A 10 -3.41 14.64 8.70
N ASP A 11 -3.73 15.92 8.90
CA ASP A 11 -3.32 16.74 10.05
C ASP A 11 -1.80 16.91 10.23
N THR A 12 -0.98 16.49 9.28
CA THR A 12 0.47 16.76 9.29
C THR A 12 0.79 18.16 8.78
N PRO A 13 2.01 18.68 9.05
CA PRO A 13 2.44 19.97 8.50
C PRO A 13 2.36 20.03 6.97
N ALA A 14 2.70 18.94 6.27
CA ALA A 14 2.61 18.85 4.82
C ALA A 14 1.16 18.99 4.33
N TYR A 15 0.22 18.29 4.98
CA TYR A 15 -1.21 18.39 4.68
C TYR A 15 -1.75 19.80 4.94
N ARG A 16 -1.43 20.40 6.11
CA ARG A 16 -1.87 21.78 6.45
C ARG A 16 -1.27 22.84 5.54
N ALA A 17 -0.09 22.59 4.99
CA ALA A 17 0.57 23.43 4.01
C ALA A 17 -0.04 23.31 2.60
N GLY A 18 -1.03 22.43 2.39
CA GLY A 18 -1.76 22.27 1.14
C GLY A 18 -1.06 21.41 0.09
N LEU A 19 -0.11 20.54 0.50
CA LEU A 19 0.41 19.50 -0.38
C LEU A 19 -0.72 18.52 -0.75
N LYS A 20 -0.67 17.98 -1.96
CA LYS A 20 -1.65 17.03 -2.50
C LYS A 20 -0.94 15.79 -3.05
N ALA A 21 -1.70 14.71 -3.22
CA ALA A 21 -1.25 13.56 -3.99
C ALA A 21 -0.92 14.00 -5.43
N GLY A 22 0.15 13.43 -6.01
CA GLY A 22 0.64 13.80 -7.32
C GLY A 22 1.51 15.07 -7.40
N ASP A 23 1.70 15.80 -6.29
CA ASP A 23 2.64 16.93 -6.25
C ASP A 23 4.08 16.43 -6.47
N ILE A 24 4.86 17.14 -7.27
CA ILE A 24 6.27 16.84 -7.50
C ILE A 24 7.13 17.83 -6.69
N ILE A 25 7.99 17.32 -5.84
CA ILE A 25 8.98 18.15 -5.14
C ILE A 25 10.14 18.42 -6.08
N LEU A 26 10.30 19.69 -6.49
CA LEU A 26 11.36 20.14 -7.40
C LEU A 26 12.61 20.58 -6.64
N GLN A 27 12.46 21.25 -5.49
CA GLN A 27 13.56 21.72 -4.65
C GLN A 27 13.23 21.53 -3.16
N ILE A 28 14.27 21.26 -2.38
CA ILE A 28 14.24 21.17 -0.92
C ILE A 28 15.24 22.20 -0.38
N GLY A 29 14.73 23.33 0.15
CA GLY A 29 15.57 24.49 0.43
C GLY A 29 16.22 25.01 -0.85
N ASP A 30 17.56 25.06 -0.85
CA ASP A 30 18.35 25.48 -2.01
C ASP A 30 18.79 24.30 -2.91
N GLN A 31 18.43 23.06 -2.55
CA GLN A 31 18.86 21.85 -3.22
C GLN A 31 17.85 21.40 -4.26
N ASN A 32 18.29 21.21 -5.51
CA ASN A 32 17.47 20.67 -6.59
C ASN A 32 17.35 19.15 -6.45
N VAL A 33 16.13 18.63 -6.43
CA VAL A 33 15.83 17.19 -6.24
C VAL A 33 16.39 16.31 -7.35
N SER A 34 16.51 16.84 -8.59
CA SER A 34 17.08 16.07 -9.69
C SER A 34 18.56 15.67 -9.51
N GLN A 35 19.25 16.28 -8.53
CA GLN A 35 20.67 16.08 -8.25
C GLN A 35 20.93 15.19 -7.03
N ILE A 36 19.88 14.73 -6.35
CA ILE A 36 19.96 13.92 -5.13
C ILE A 36 19.11 12.67 -5.27
N ASN A 37 19.43 11.65 -4.47
CA ASN A 37 18.59 10.46 -4.37
C ASN A 37 17.48 10.65 -3.33
N LEU A 38 16.52 9.71 -3.29
CA LEU A 38 15.38 9.78 -2.38
C LEU A 38 15.82 9.82 -0.90
N GLU A 39 16.85 9.06 -0.54
CA GLU A 39 17.34 9.01 0.85
C GLU A 39 17.91 10.36 1.31
N GLU A 40 18.68 11.02 0.47
CA GLU A 40 19.18 12.37 0.71
C GLU A 40 18.04 13.37 0.80
N GLY A 41 17.03 13.28 -0.10
CA GLY A 41 15.83 14.10 -0.05
C GLY A 41 15.09 13.94 1.28
N VAL A 42 14.85 12.72 1.73
CA VAL A 42 14.22 12.42 3.03
C VAL A 42 15.05 13.00 4.18
N LYS A 43 16.39 12.87 4.14
CA LYS A 43 17.29 13.43 5.16
C LYS A 43 17.21 14.95 5.24
N LEU A 44 17.12 15.63 4.10
CA LEU A 44 16.94 17.08 4.03
C LEU A 44 15.57 17.54 4.54
N MET A 45 14.51 16.79 4.22
CA MET A 45 13.17 17.09 4.69
C MET A 45 13.02 16.90 6.20
N ARG A 46 13.69 15.93 6.80
CA ARG A 46 13.74 15.73 8.25
C ARG A 46 14.56 16.81 8.95
N GLY A 47 14.27 17.05 10.23
CA GLY A 47 15.01 17.99 11.06
C GLY A 47 14.35 18.18 12.43
N GLU A 48 14.89 19.07 13.24
CA GLU A 48 14.39 19.35 14.57
C GLU A 48 12.98 19.96 14.53
N PRO A 49 12.06 19.52 15.41
CA PRO A 49 10.74 20.13 15.52
C PRO A 49 10.85 21.65 15.77
N GLY A 50 9.96 22.42 15.14
CA GLY A 50 9.94 23.88 15.18
C GLY A 50 10.81 24.56 14.13
N THR A 51 11.68 23.84 13.43
CA THR A 51 12.43 24.39 12.29
C THR A 51 11.58 24.42 11.03
N THR A 52 11.81 25.36 10.13
CA THR A 52 11.07 25.52 8.88
C THR A 52 11.89 25.04 7.70
N ILE A 53 11.21 24.41 6.73
CA ILE A 53 11.78 24.03 5.44
C ILE A 53 10.94 24.63 4.31
N LYS A 54 11.60 25.04 3.22
CA LYS A 54 10.96 25.50 1.99
C LYS A 54 11.02 24.39 0.95
N LEU A 55 9.87 24.07 0.36
CA LEU A 55 9.77 23.14 -0.75
C LEU A 55 9.25 23.89 -1.98
N THR A 56 9.90 23.73 -3.13
CA THR A 56 9.34 24.15 -4.41
C THR A 56 8.57 23.00 -5.00
N ILE A 57 7.29 23.20 -5.23
CA ILE A 57 6.34 22.18 -5.68
C ILE A 57 5.94 22.46 -7.12
N GLY A 58 6.01 21.41 -7.95
CA GLY A 58 5.35 21.33 -9.24
C GLY A 58 4.01 20.61 -9.07
N ARG A 59 2.96 21.22 -9.57
CA ARG A 59 1.61 20.65 -9.64
C ARG A 59 1.07 20.89 -11.02
N PRO A 60 0.30 19.93 -11.61
CA PRO A 60 -0.35 20.13 -12.90
C PRO A 60 -1.14 21.46 -12.94
N ASP A 61 -1.20 22.05 -14.12
CA ASP A 61 -1.99 23.24 -14.46
C ASP A 61 -1.67 24.55 -13.70
N ILE A 62 -0.64 24.54 -12.84
CA ILE A 62 -0.20 25.74 -12.15
C ILE A 62 1.33 25.91 -12.20
N ALA A 63 1.78 27.17 -12.23
CA ALA A 63 3.21 27.45 -12.14
C ALA A 63 3.81 26.90 -10.85
N PRO A 64 5.09 26.44 -10.85
CA PRO A 64 5.76 26.00 -9.63
C PRO A 64 5.64 27.04 -8.51
N PHE A 65 5.33 26.59 -7.29
CA PHE A 65 5.13 27.45 -6.14
C PHE A 65 5.93 26.97 -4.93
N VAL A 66 6.18 27.85 -3.99
CA VAL A 66 6.93 27.55 -2.78
C VAL A 66 5.98 27.35 -1.61
N VAL A 67 6.19 26.26 -0.87
CA VAL A 67 5.49 25.93 0.36
C VAL A 67 6.48 25.96 1.52
N GLU A 68 6.16 26.65 2.59
CA GLU A 68 6.91 26.64 3.85
C GLU A 68 6.26 25.67 4.82
N ILE A 69 7.04 24.71 5.32
CA ILE A 69 6.57 23.68 6.25
C ILE A 69 7.37 23.79 7.54
N THR A 70 6.68 24.03 8.66
CA THR A 70 7.31 23.93 9.97
C THR A 70 7.33 22.48 10.41
N ARG A 71 8.51 21.94 10.70
CA ARG A 71 8.68 20.57 11.19
C ARG A 71 8.08 20.41 12.57
N GLU A 72 7.43 19.32 12.80
CA GLU A 72 6.91 18.94 14.12
C GLU A 72 7.01 17.42 14.32
N VAL A 73 6.82 16.99 15.57
CA VAL A 73 6.68 15.55 15.85
C VAL A 73 5.37 15.08 15.25
N ILE A 74 5.46 14.21 14.24
CA ILE A 74 4.27 13.68 13.57
C ILE A 74 3.64 12.62 14.46
N THR A 75 2.47 12.95 15.03
CA THR A 75 1.61 11.99 15.72
C THR A 75 0.42 11.70 14.80
N ILE A 76 0.42 10.53 14.20
CA ILE A 76 -0.64 10.13 13.28
C ILE A 76 -1.82 9.60 14.08
N THR A 77 -2.95 10.30 14.01
CA THR A 77 -4.25 9.74 14.44
C THR A 77 -4.70 8.76 13.36
N SER A 78 -4.60 7.46 13.65
CA SER A 78 -4.81 6.42 12.64
C SER A 78 -6.25 6.33 12.12
N ALA A 79 -7.24 6.70 12.94
CA ALA A 79 -8.63 6.76 12.53
C ALA A 79 -9.40 7.86 13.27
N LYS A 80 -10.45 8.40 12.62
CA LYS A 80 -11.40 9.39 13.16
C LYS A 80 -12.80 9.06 12.70
N GLY A 81 -13.81 9.39 13.50
CA GLY A 81 -15.20 9.16 13.14
C GLY A 81 -16.13 10.28 13.57
N LEU A 82 -17.21 10.46 12.83
CA LEU A 82 -18.28 11.39 13.13
C LEU A 82 -19.62 10.87 12.54
N LEU A 83 -20.74 11.36 13.03
CA LEU A 83 -22.03 11.20 12.38
C LEU A 83 -22.15 12.30 11.31
N VAL A 84 -22.45 11.92 10.07
CA VAL A 84 -22.68 12.86 8.97
C VAL A 84 -24.12 13.31 8.99
N GLU A 85 -25.03 12.37 9.18
CA GLU A 85 -26.47 12.54 9.35
C GLU A 85 -26.96 11.54 10.39
N ASP A 86 -28.20 11.65 10.83
CA ASP A 86 -28.83 10.69 11.73
C ASP A 86 -28.73 9.28 11.14
N GLY A 87 -28.17 8.35 11.88
CA GLY A 87 -27.96 6.96 11.47
C GLY A 87 -26.74 6.72 10.57
N ILE A 88 -26.09 7.74 10.00
CA ILE A 88 -24.98 7.56 9.06
C ILE A 88 -23.64 7.87 9.74
N GLY A 89 -22.87 6.83 10.02
CA GLY A 89 -21.50 6.94 10.50
C GLY A 89 -20.50 7.22 9.37
N TYR A 90 -19.51 8.06 9.64
CA TYR A 90 -18.35 8.26 8.78
C TYR A 90 -17.09 7.93 9.57
N LEU A 91 -16.28 7.02 9.03
CA LEU A 91 -15.02 6.54 9.59
C LEU A 91 -13.90 6.80 8.59
N ARG A 92 -13.01 7.73 8.91
CA ARG A 92 -11.77 7.97 8.17
C ARG A 92 -10.66 7.12 8.77
N ILE A 93 -10.01 6.26 8.00
CA ILE A 93 -8.79 5.55 8.38
C ILE A 93 -7.65 6.15 7.57
N ALA A 94 -6.73 6.86 8.25
CA ALA A 94 -5.61 7.54 7.59
C ALA A 94 -4.39 6.63 7.40
N GLN A 95 -4.21 5.64 8.30
CA GLN A 95 -3.10 4.70 8.24
C GLN A 95 -3.39 3.45 9.08
N PHE A 96 -2.82 2.30 8.69
CA PHE A 96 -2.93 1.05 9.44
C PHE A 96 -1.74 0.87 10.38
N GLN A 97 -1.98 1.15 11.66
CA GLN A 97 -1.02 0.98 12.77
C GLN A 97 -1.49 -0.14 13.70
N ARG A 98 -0.63 -0.63 14.60
CA ARG A 98 -0.97 -1.70 15.53
C ARG A 98 -2.28 -1.44 16.32
N PRO A 99 -2.53 -0.25 16.89
CA PRO A 99 -3.75 0.00 17.67
C PRO A 99 -4.96 0.40 16.81
N THR A 100 -4.87 0.45 15.46
CA THR A 100 -5.92 1.06 14.63
C THR A 100 -7.24 0.28 14.71
N ALA A 101 -7.22 -1.05 14.79
CA ALA A 101 -8.45 -1.85 14.93
C ALA A 101 -9.19 -1.52 16.24
N GLU A 102 -8.49 -1.44 17.36
CA GLU A 102 -9.06 -1.06 18.65
C GLU A 102 -9.61 0.38 18.64
N VAL A 103 -8.92 1.30 17.94
CA VAL A 103 -9.38 2.68 17.76
C VAL A 103 -10.65 2.73 16.92
N VAL A 104 -10.72 1.96 15.83
CA VAL A 104 -11.91 1.85 14.97
C VAL A 104 -13.09 1.29 15.73
N GLU A 105 -12.89 0.19 16.46
CA GLU A 105 -13.93 -0.42 17.28
C GLU A 105 -14.52 0.56 18.31
N LYS A 106 -13.63 1.31 18.99
CA LYS A 106 -14.05 2.35 19.94
C LYS A 106 -14.81 3.48 19.26
N ILE A 107 -14.33 3.95 18.10
CA ILE A 107 -15.03 5.00 17.34
C ILE A 107 -16.43 4.54 16.96
N ILE A 108 -16.58 3.32 16.46
CA ILE A 108 -17.89 2.79 16.07
C ILE A 108 -18.81 2.67 17.28
N ALA A 109 -18.31 2.17 18.41
CA ALA A 109 -19.08 2.12 19.66
C ALA A 109 -19.55 3.52 20.09
N ASP A 110 -18.66 4.54 20.04
CA ASP A 110 -19.01 5.93 20.36
C ASP A 110 -20.07 6.51 19.39
N LEU A 111 -20.02 6.13 18.10
CA LEU A 111 -21.01 6.57 17.10
C LEU A 111 -22.37 5.88 17.32
N VAL A 112 -22.36 4.59 17.63
CA VAL A 112 -23.57 3.82 17.98
C VAL A 112 -24.24 4.42 19.22
N ASP A 113 -23.48 4.72 20.27
CA ASP A 113 -24.00 5.35 21.48
C ASP A 113 -24.60 6.74 21.22
N LYS A 114 -23.96 7.54 20.36
CA LYS A 114 -24.47 8.86 19.98
C LYS A 114 -25.72 8.79 19.11
N ASN A 115 -25.92 7.69 18.39
CA ASN A 115 -27.08 7.46 17.53
C ASN A 115 -28.11 6.52 18.17
N GLU A 116 -28.32 6.62 19.48
CA GLU A 116 -29.35 5.91 20.22
C GLU A 116 -29.31 4.37 20.13
N GLY A 117 -28.13 3.79 19.88
CA GLY A 117 -27.85 2.36 20.00
C GLY A 117 -27.64 1.58 18.71
N ASN A 118 -27.74 2.18 17.53
CA ASN A 118 -27.38 1.55 16.25
C ASN A 118 -26.89 2.56 15.22
N LEU A 119 -26.23 2.08 14.15
CA LEU A 119 -25.97 2.83 12.93
C LEU A 119 -26.78 2.20 11.78
N ASP A 120 -27.43 3.01 10.98
CA ASP A 120 -28.16 2.55 9.81
C ASP A 120 -27.21 2.24 8.63
N SER A 121 -26.06 2.90 8.59
CA SER A 121 -25.00 2.67 7.62
C SER A 121 -23.65 3.25 8.07
N LEU A 122 -22.57 2.80 7.42
CA LEU A 122 -21.21 3.31 7.65
C LEU A 122 -20.51 3.65 6.33
N ILE A 123 -19.89 4.81 6.29
CA ILE A 123 -18.95 5.20 5.24
C ILE A 123 -17.54 5.02 5.80
N ILE A 124 -16.74 4.15 5.19
CA ILE A 124 -15.30 3.98 5.49
C ILE A 124 -14.49 4.71 4.43
N ASP A 125 -13.77 5.74 4.81
CA ASP A 125 -12.94 6.52 3.89
C ASP A 125 -11.47 6.08 3.99
N LEU A 126 -11.00 5.43 2.92
CA LEU A 126 -9.62 4.99 2.71
C LEU A 126 -8.89 5.83 1.65
N ARG A 127 -9.47 6.91 1.15
CA ARG A 127 -8.82 7.75 0.13
C ARG A 127 -7.52 8.33 0.69
N ASN A 128 -6.46 8.32 -0.13
CA ASN A 128 -5.12 8.77 0.27
C ASN A 128 -4.54 8.05 1.51
N ASN A 129 -4.95 6.80 1.76
CA ASN A 129 -4.38 5.97 2.80
C ASN A 129 -3.35 5.01 2.18
N PRO A 130 -2.03 5.23 2.38
CA PRO A 130 -0.99 4.42 1.74
C PRO A 130 -0.86 3.00 2.31
N GLY A 131 -1.74 2.63 3.26
CA GLY A 131 -1.73 1.34 3.92
C GLY A 131 -1.07 1.36 5.29
N GLY A 132 -0.28 0.34 5.57
CA GLY A 132 0.39 0.13 6.84
C GLY A 132 0.58 -1.34 7.17
N LEU A 133 0.32 -1.72 8.43
CA LEU A 133 0.53 -3.08 8.91
C LEU A 133 -0.54 -4.04 8.38
N LEU A 134 -0.09 -5.19 7.88
CA LEU A 134 -0.96 -6.28 7.42
C LEU A 134 -1.91 -6.75 8.53
N ASP A 135 -1.39 -7.04 9.72
CA ASP A 135 -2.21 -7.52 10.85
C ASP A 135 -3.34 -6.55 11.16
N SER A 136 -3.08 -5.24 11.11
CA SER A 136 -4.09 -4.22 11.34
C SER A 136 -5.20 -4.23 10.27
N SER A 137 -4.86 -4.48 9.00
CA SER A 137 -5.88 -4.60 7.95
C SER A 137 -6.75 -5.84 8.11
N ILE A 138 -6.16 -6.95 8.55
CA ILE A 138 -6.88 -8.20 8.86
C ILE A 138 -7.82 -8.00 10.03
N ASP A 139 -7.34 -7.39 11.12
CA ASP A 139 -8.16 -7.15 12.30
C ASP A 139 -9.32 -6.19 12.00
N ILE A 140 -9.09 -5.13 11.22
CA ILE A 140 -10.16 -4.20 10.80
C ILE A 140 -11.17 -4.90 9.88
N SER A 141 -10.73 -5.72 8.92
CA SER A 141 -11.64 -6.48 8.06
C SER A 141 -12.54 -7.40 8.88
N ASN A 142 -11.96 -8.03 9.92
CA ASN A 142 -12.69 -8.92 10.82
C ASN A 142 -13.75 -8.22 11.70
N LEU A 143 -13.69 -6.90 11.84
CA LEU A 143 -14.76 -6.16 12.53
C LEU A 143 -16.09 -6.18 11.76
N PHE A 144 -16.05 -6.45 10.46
CA PHE A 144 -17.21 -6.30 9.58
C PHE A 144 -17.63 -7.59 8.87
N ILE A 145 -16.82 -8.66 8.90
CA ILE A 145 -17.09 -9.90 8.18
C ILE A 145 -17.51 -10.97 9.18
N ASP A 146 -18.77 -11.41 9.10
CA ASP A 146 -19.30 -12.48 9.98
C ASP A 146 -19.19 -13.87 9.33
N GLU A 147 -19.13 -13.96 8.01
CA GLU A 147 -19.08 -15.22 7.31
C GLU A 147 -17.68 -15.87 7.37
N PRO A 148 -17.61 -17.20 7.56
CA PRO A 148 -16.35 -17.93 7.48
C PRO A 148 -15.73 -17.81 6.08
N GLY A 149 -14.43 -17.53 6.03
CA GLY A 149 -13.71 -17.37 4.77
C GLY A 149 -12.26 -16.95 4.99
N ILE A 150 -11.72 -16.23 4.04
CA ILE A 150 -10.38 -15.67 4.04
C ILE A 150 -10.49 -14.14 3.92
N VAL A 151 -9.69 -13.40 4.68
CA VAL A 151 -9.53 -11.95 4.51
C VAL A 151 -8.58 -11.65 3.34
N VAL A 152 -7.44 -12.32 3.34
CA VAL A 152 -6.37 -12.17 2.34
C VAL A 152 -5.50 -13.41 2.39
N TYR A 153 -4.85 -13.75 1.28
CA TYR A 153 -3.79 -14.75 1.30
C TYR A 153 -2.57 -14.27 0.50
N THR A 154 -1.45 -14.93 0.73
CA THR A 154 -0.19 -14.63 0.04
C THR A 154 0.30 -15.83 -0.73
N GLU A 155 0.87 -15.60 -1.90
CA GLU A 155 1.59 -16.59 -2.69
C GLU A 155 2.99 -16.07 -3.01
N GLY A 156 3.97 -16.94 -2.90
CA GLY A 156 5.36 -16.65 -3.20
C GLY A 156 6.11 -17.86 -3.72
N ARG A 157 7.39 -17.67 -4.04
CA ARG A 157 8.25 -18.72 -4.59
C ARG A 157 8.41 -19.95 -3.67
N THR A 158 8.33 -19.73 -2.36
CA THR A 158 8.49 -20.82 -1.38
C THR A 158 7.16 -21.13 -0.72
N THR A 159 6.95 -22.40 -0.36
CA THR A 159 5.72 -22.83 0.35
C THR A 159 5.51 -22.10 1.67
N THR A 160 6.57 -21.65 2.32
CA THR A 160 6.51 -20.84 3.56
C THR A 160 5.99 -19.42 3.34
N SER A 161 6.00 -18.95 2.10
CA SER A 161 5.43 -17.65 1.72
C SER A 161 3.93 -17.70 1.40
N ASN A 162 3.36 -18.91 1.32
CA ASN A 162 1.95 -19.15 1.04
C ASN A 162 1.20 -19.21 2.38
N VAL A 163 0.58 -18.09 2.75
CA VAL A 163 -0.12 -17.95 4.03
C VAL A 163 -1.53 -17.43 3.76
N SER A 164 -2.52 -18.07 4.36
CA SER A 164 -3.91 -17.63 4.33
C SER A 164 -4.31 -17.07 5.68
N PHE A 165 -5.01 -15.94 5.67
CA PHE A 165 -5.51 -15.27 6.87
C PHE A 165 -7.03 -15.42 6.91
N PRO A 166 -7.55 -16.30 7.79
CA PRO A 166 -8.97 -16.57 7.86
C PRO A 166 -9.75 -15.40 8.48
N THR A 167 -11.05 -15.33 8.16
CA THR A 167 -11.99 -14.47 8.86
C THR A 167 -12.22 -14.96 10.28
N LYS A 168 -12.54 -14.02 11.17
CA LYS A 168 -13.06 -14.30 12.52
C LYS A 168 -14.52 -13.85 12.53
N PRO A 169 -15.47 -14.70 12.97
CA PRO A 169 -16.87 -14.30 13.01
C PRO A 169 -17.09 -13.04 13.85
N GLY A 170 -17.86 -12.11 13.36
CA GLY A 170 -18.24 -10.91 14.06
C GLY A 170 -18.43 -9.72 13.15
N ASP A 171 -19.66 -9.20 13.09
CA ASP A 171 -19.97 -7.93 12.42
C ASP A 171 -20.49 -6.94 13.44
N ILE A 172 -19.64 -5.96 13.80
CA ILE A 172 -19.98 -4.96 14.83
C ILE A 172 -21.11 -4.01 14.41
N LEU A 173 -21.49 -4.01 13.11
CA LEU A 173 -22.61 -3.25 12.58
C LEU A 173 -23.89 -4.09 12.40
N ASN A 174 -23.87 -5.37 12.77
CA ASN A 174 -25.03 -6.28 12.63
C ASN A 174 -25.66 -6.26 11.21
N GLY A 175 -24.83 -6.20 10.17
CA GLY A 175 -25.29 -6.20 8.79
C GLY A 175 -25.67 -4.83 8.21
N ALA A 176 -25.53 -3.73 8.94
CA ALA A 176 -25.81 -2.40 8.39
C ALA A 176 -24.93 -2.14 7.15
N PRO A 177 -25.45 -1.53 6.08
CA PRO A 177 -24.72 -1.27 4.84
C PRO A 177 -23.41 -0.51 5.04
N ILE A 178 -22.38 -0.88 4.28
CA ILE A 178 -21.08 -0.21 4.26
C ILE A 178 -20.75 0.27 2.86
N VAL A 179 -20.26 1.51 2.76
CA VAL A 179 -19.61 2.05 1.57
C VAL A 179 -18.14 2.32 1.90
N VAL A 180 -17.23 1.85 1.07
CA VAL A 180 -15.79 2.15 1.19
C VAL A 180 -15.41 3.13 0.09
N LEU A 181 -14.85 4.28 0.48
CA LEU A 181 -14.34 5.28 -0.46
C LEU A 181 -12.85 5.04 -0.71
N MET A 182 -12.46 4.99 -1.97
CA MET A 182 -11.08 4.80 -2.41
C MET A 182 -10.69 5.79 -3.51
N ASN A 183 -9.39 5.98 -3.67
CA ASN A 183 -8.79 6.65 -4.81
C ASN A 183 -7.40 6.07 -5.11
N VAL A 184 -6.70 6.60 -6.11
CA VAL A 184 -5.35 6.19 -6.50
C VAL A 184 -4.34 6.25 -5.35
N GLY A 185 -4.54 7.08 -4.32
CA GLY A 185 -3.69 7.14 -3.12
C GLY A 185 -3.99 6.03 -2.08
N SER A 186 -4.98 5.17 -2.33
CA SER A 186 -5.32 4.02 -1.48
C SER A 186 -4.44 2.83 -1.85
N ALA A 187 -3.56 2.36 -0.94
CA ALA A 187 -2.57 1.34 -1.27
C ALA A 187 -2.43 0.25 -0.20
N SER A 188 -1.93 -0.95 -0.60
CA SER A 188 -1.49 -2.02 0.31
C SER A 188 -2.58 -2.47 1.30
N ALA A 189 -2.43 -2.21 2.61
CA ALA A 189 -3.41 -2.57 3.65
C ALA A 189 -4.83 -2.02 3.37
N SER A 190 -4.95 -0.83 2.74
CA SER A 190 -6.23 -0.27 2.30
C SER A 190 -6.89 -1.14 1.23
N GLU A 191 -6.08 -1.67 0.31
CA GLU A 191 -6.54 -2.54 -0.76
C GLU A 191 -6.95 -3.93 -0.24
N ILE A 192 -6.28 -4.40 0.82
CA ILE A 192 -6.66 -5.64 1.51
C ILE A 192 -8.05 -5.49 2.14
N VAL A 193 -8.29 -4.41 2.90
CA VAL A 193 -9.61 -4.16 3.51
C VAL A 193 -10.70 -4.02 2.46
N ALA A 194 -10.47 -3.19 1.44
CA ALA A 194 -11.46 -2.98 0.39
C ALA A 194 -11.74 -4.24 -0.41
N GLY A 195 -10.70 -4.97 -0.82
CA GLY A 195 -10.83 -6.22 -1.56
C GLY A 195 -11.53 -7.32 -0.75
N ALA A 196 -11.23 -7.44 0.54
CA ALA A 196 -11.89 -8.39 1.43
C ALA A 196 -13.39 -8.07 1.56
N LEU A 197 -13.74 -6.83 1.88
CA LEU A 197 -15.13 -6.41 2.04
C LEU A 197 -15.93 -6.51 0.72
N GLN A 198 -15.29 -6.22 -0.42
CA GLN A 198 -15.90 -6.36 -1.75
C GLN A 198 -16.18 -7.83 -2.08
N ASP A 199 -15.19 -8.71 -1.93
CA ASP A 199 -15.31 -10.13 -2.28
C ASP A 199 -16.32 -10.87 -1.39
N HIS A 200 -16.39 -10.51 -0.10
CA HIS A 200 -17.41 -10.98 0.83
C HIS A 200 -18.78 -10.31 0.60
N LYS A 201 -18.91 -9.39 -0.37
CA LYS A 201 -20.14 -8.61 -0.62
C LYS A 201 -20.64 -7.86 0.63
N ARG A 202 -19.74 -7.51 1.51
CA ARG A 202 -20.04 -6.82 2.75
C ARG A 202 -20.12 -5.30 2.57
N ALA A 203 -19.36 -4.76 1.59
CA ALA A 203 -19.37 -3.34 1.28
C ALA A 203 -19.42 -3.11 -0.24
N ILE A 204 -19.91 -1.93 -0.61
CA ILE A 204 -19.79 -1.37 -1.96
C ILE A 204 -18.55 -0.48 -1.98
N ILE A 205 -17.66 -0.69 -2.94
CA ILE A 205 -16.46 0.12 -3.14
C ILE A 205 -16.80 1.24 -4.13
N MET A 206 -16.50 2.49 -3.74
CA MET A 206 -16.86 3.67 -4.52
C MET A 206 -15.64 4.60 -4.66
N GLY A 207 -15.45 5.18 -5.83
CA GLY A 207 -14.37 6.13 -6.13
C GLY A 207 -13.55 5.76 -7.35
N GLU A 208 -12.23 5.84 -7.24
CA GLU A 208 -11.28 5.53 -8.30
C GLU A 208 -10.59 4.18 -8.06
N GLU A 209 -9.94 3.65 -9.10
CA GLU A 209 -9.05 2.48 -8.97
C GLU A 209 -7.94 2.79 -7.97
N SER A 210 -7.61 1.82 -7.11
CA SER A 210 -6.55 1.99 -6.11
C SER A 210 -5.15 1.89 -6.71
N PHE A 211 -4.13 2.11 -5.91
CA PHE A 211 -2.73 2.19 -6.33
C PHE A 211 -2.18 0.91 -6.96
N GLY A 212 -2.52 -0.27 -6.45
CA GLY A 212 -2.07 -1.57 -6.97
C GLY A 212 -0.83 -2.15 -6.28
N LYS A 213 -0.60 -1.84 -5.01
CA LYS A 213 0.55 -2.39 -4.26
C LYS A 213 0.22 -3.73 -3.62
N GLY A 214 0.44 -4.82 -4.37
CA GLY A 214 0.19 -6.19 -3.94
C GLY A 214 1.44 -6.95 -3.48
N SER A 215 2.61 -6.34 -3.37
CA SER A 215 3.87 -7.01 -2.99
C SER A 215 4.04 -7.12 -1.48
N VAL A 216 4.43 -8.32 -1.00
CA VAL A 216 4.80 -8.59 0.40
C VAL A 216 6.31 -8.43 0.56
N GLN A 217 6.74 -7.55 1.46
CA GLN A 217 8.14 -7.30 1.75
C GLN A 217 8.52 -7.88 3.11
N SER A 218 9.49 -8.79 3.12
CA SER A 218 10.06 -9.37 4.33
C SER A 218 11.37 -8.65 4.70
N MET A 219 11.51 -8.37 6.00
CA MET A 219 12.75 -7.80 6.56
C MET A 219 13.55 -8.92 7.22
N MET A 220 14.77 -9.11 6.77
CA MET A 220 15.71 -10.06 7.37
C MET A 220 16.84 -9.30 8.02
N SER A 221 17.10 -9.55 9.31
CA SER A 221 18.24 -8.99 10.01
C SER A 221 19.51 -9.75 9.61
N LEU A 222 20.53 -9.03 9.18
CA LEU A 222 21.85 -9.56 8.87
C LEU A 222 22.82 -9.26 10.02
N GLN A 223 24.05 -9.81 9.94
CA GLN A 223 25.12 -9.51 10.89
C GLN A 223 25.45 -8.01 10.87
N ASP A 224 26.06 -7.52 11.94
CA ASP A 224 26.52 -6.12 12.10
C ASP A 224 25.41 -5.05 12.04
N GLY A 225 24.13 -5.43 12.30
CA GLY A 225 23.02 -4.51 12.35
C GLY A 225 22.45 -4.12 10.98
N TYR A 226 22.88 -4.77 9.91
CA TYR A 226 22.29 -4.59 8.58
C TYR A 226 20.93 -5.28 8.48
N GLY A 227 20.05 -4.74 7.66
CA GLY A 227 18.77 -5.33 7.32
C GLY A 227 18.62 -5.52 5.80
N LEU A 228 18.12 -6.68 5.39
CA LEU A 228 17.78 -6.95 4.01
C LEU A 228 16.25 -6.93 3.86
N LYS A 229 15.73 -6.10 2.96
CA LYS A 229 14.32 -6.01 2.61
C LYS A 229 14.10 -6.60 1.24
N LEU A 230 13.35 -7.69 1.16
CA LEU A 230 13.07 -8.41 -0.07
C LEU A 230 11.57 -8.58 -0.28
N THR A 231 11.14 -8.52 -1.54
CA THR A 231 9.81 -8.97 -1.93
C THR A 231 9.80 -10.50 -1.98
N THR A 232 8.96 -11.13 -1.16
CA THR A 232 8.92 -12.58 -0.97
C THR A 232 7.61 -13.22 -1.40
N ALA A 233 6.53 -12.46 -1.55
CA ALA A 233 5.21 -12.93 -1.93
C ALA A 233 4.36 -11.80 -2.51
N ARG A 234 3.17 -12.15 -3.00
CA ARG A 234 2.12 -11.24 -3.43
C ARG A 234 0.85 -11.47 -2.63
N TYR A 235 0.04 -10.40 -2.47
CA TYR A 235 -1.27 -10.45 -1.87
C TYR A 235 -2.34 -10.77 -2.90
N PHE A 236 -3.29 -11.59 -2.49
CA PHE A 236 -4.48 -11.93 -3.25
C PHE A 236 -5.73 -11.73 -2.40
N THR A 237 -6.79 -11.21 -3.01
CA THR A 237 -8.09 -11.07 -2.38
C THR A 237 -8.74 -12.44 -2.17
N PRO A 238 -9.80 -12.57 -1.36
CA PRO A 238 -10.49 -13.85 -1.15
C PRO A 238 -10.93 -14.56 -2.43
N SER A 239 -11.30 -13.82 -3.47
CA SER A 239 -11.70 -14.37 -4.77
C SER A 239 -10.54 -14.79 -5.68
N GLY A 240 -9.29 -14.58 -5.26
CA GLY A 240 -8.10 -14.93 -6.05
C GLY A 240 -7.60 -13.83 -6.97
N ARG A 241 -8.09 -12.60 -6.84
CA ARG A 241 -7.59 -11.46 -7.63
C ARG A 241 -6.25 -10.98 -7.06
N SER A 242 -5.26 -10.83 -7.94
CA SER A 242 -4.01 -10.18 -7.59
C SER A 242 -4.22 -8.67 -7.43
N ILE A 243 -3.67 -8.11 -6.35
CA ILE A 243 -3.66 -6.65 -6.13
C ILE A 243 -2.51 -6.01 -6.90
N GLN A 244 -1.40 -6.75 -7.14
CA GLN A 244 -0.18 -6.20 -7.74
C GLN A 244 -0.44 -5.62 -9.13
N ALA A 245 -0.09 -4.35 -9.31
CA ALA A 245 -0.21 -3.56 -10.53
C ALA A 245 -1.64 -3.42 -11.10
N LYS A 246 -2.65 -4.00 -10.42
CA LYS A 246 -4.07 -3.94 -10.82
C LYS A 246 -4.92 -3.11 -9.88
N GLY A 247 -4.56 -3.09 -8.59
CA GLY A 247 -5.37 -2.45 -7.57
C GLY A 247 -6.72 -3.13 -7.34
N ILE A 248 -7.59 -2.41 -6.66
CA ILE A 248 -9.01 -2.74 -6.45
C ILE A 248 -9.83 -1.79 -7.32
N SER A 249 -10.59 -2.36 -8.25
CA SER A 249 -11.54 -1.59 -9.06
C SER A 249 -12.81 -1.32 -8.25
N PRO A 250 -13.32 -0.08 -8.25
CA PRO A 250 -14.54 0.25 -7.54
C PRO A 250 -15.77 -0.37 -8.21
N ASP A 251 -16.81 -0.68 -7.40
CA ASP A 251 -18.11 -1.10 -7.91
C ASP A 251 -18.87 0.09 -8.53
N ILE A 252 -18.63 1.29 -8.00
CA ILE A 252 -19.16 2.55 -8.50
C ILE A 252 -18.01 3.53 -8.70
N GLN A 253 -17.69 3.80 -9.95
CA GLN A 253 -16.66 4.77 -10.29
C GLN A 253 -17.16 6.19 -10.08
N LEU A 254 -16.36 6.99 -9.38
CA LEU A 254 -16.56 8.42 -9.21
C LEU A 254 -15.30 9.13 -9.64
N ASP A 255 -15.41 9.95 -10.64
CA ASP A 255 -14.30 10.79 -11.09
C ASP A 255 -14.00 11.88 -10.04
N ASN A 256 -12.73 12.29 -9.98
CA ASN A 256 -12.30 13.36 -9.09
C ASN A 256 -12.94 14.66 -9.58
N ILE A 257 -13.99 15.13 -8.89
CA ILE A 257 -14.68 16.38 -9.26
C ILE A 257 -13.82 17.52 -8.76
N SER A 258 -13.01 18.12 -9.64
CA SER A 258 -12.46 19.44 -9.42
C SER A 258 -13.50 20.48 -9.80
N LEU A 259 -13.85 21.38 -8.87
CA LEU A 259 -14.66 22.56 -9.21
C LEU A 259 -13.80 23.47 -10.09
N LYS A 260 -13.97 23.37 -11.41
CA LYS A 260 -13.34 24.29 -12.36
C LYS A 260 -14.06 25.63 -12.26
N ASN A 261 -13.34 26.70 -12.00
CA ASN A 261 -13.81 28.04 -12.33
C ASN A 261 -13.88 28.13 -13.85
N ASN A 262 -15.06 28.52 -14.36
CA ASN A 262 -15.43 28.54 -15.77
C ASN A 262 -14.59 29.52 -16.58
N ASP A 263 -13.43 29.20 -17.07
CA ASP A 263 -12.87 30.02 -18.18
C ASP A 263 -11.75 29.36 -19.02
N GLU A 264 -11.31 28.11 -18.77
CA GLU A 264 -10.32 27.50 -19.67
C GLU A 264 -10.59 26.01 -19.87
N GLU A 265 -10.78 25.58 -21.13
CA GLU A 265 -10.72 24.19 -21.58
C GLU A 265 -9.25 23.76 -21.63
N GLU A 266 -8.66 23.35 -20.50
CA GLU A 266 -7.39 22.66 -20.49
C GLU A 266 -7.62 21.17 -20.23
N GLU A 267 -7.06 20.31 -21.11
CA GLU A 267 -6.99 18.87 -20.90
C GLU A 267 -6.22 18.63 -19.60
N SER A 268 -6.90 18.15 -18.57
CA SER A 268 -6.27 17.77 -17.32
C SER A 268 -5.37 16.56 -17.57
N ILE A 269 -4.06 16.75 -17.55
CA ILE A 269 -3.11 15.65 -17.53
C ILE A 269 -3.21 15.00 -16.17
N ASP A 270 -3.65 13.75 -16.13
CA ASP A 270 -3.66 12.94 -14.93
C ASP A 270 -2.21 12.53 -14.60
N PHE A 271 -1.68 13.06 -13.49
CA PHE A 271 -0.34 12.75 -12.98
C PHE A 271 -0.38 11.76 -11.81
N SER A 272 -1.52 11.14 -11.53
CA SER A 272 -1.61 10.13 -10.48
C SER A 272 -0.90 8.85 -10.91
N SER A 273 0.29 8.60 -10.35
CA SER A 273 1.04 7.38 -10.60
C SER A 273 0.46 6.21 -9.82
N GLN A 274 0.24 5.10 -10.49
CA GLN A 274 -0.08 3.81 -9.90
C GLN A 274 1.19 2.94 -9.80
N GLU A 275 1.12 1.81 -9.05
CA GLU A 275 2.26 0.87 -8.92
C GLU A 275 2.80 0.43 -10.29
N LYS A 276 1.91 0.19 -11.27
CA LYS A 276 2.28 -0.21 -12.64
C LYS A 276 3.14 0.81 -13.39
N ASP A 277 3.08 2.10 -13.00
CA ASP A 277 3.79 3.21 -13.64
C ASP A 277 5.18 3.42 -13.03
N LEU A 278 5.48 2.75 -11.91
CA LEU A 278 6.76 2.88 -11.23
C LEU A 278 7.87 2.13 -11.98
N LYS A 279 9.05 2.74 -12.04
CA LYS A 279 10.24 2.09 -12.58
C LYS A 279 10.60 0.85 -11.76
N ASN A 280 10.67 -0.31 -12.42
CA ASN A 280 10.89 -1.63 -11.82
C ASN A 280 9.71 -2.16 -10.98
N ALA A 281 8.48 -1.70 -11.22
CA ALA A 281 7.30 -2.34 -10.66
C ALA A 281 7.22 -3.80 -11.16
N LEU A 282 6.76 -4.70 -10.28
CA LEU A 282 6.45 -6.07 -10.68
C LEU A 282 5.20 -6.04 -11.55
N SER A 283 5.26 -6.63 -12.75
CA SER A 283 4.11 -6.70 -13.64
C SER A 283 3.05 -7.68 -13.13
N ALA A 284 1.81 -7.49 -13.57
CA ALA A 284 0.73 -8.44 -13.29
C ALA A 284 0.92 -9.77 -14.03
N GLU A 285 1.67 -9.76 -15.16
CA GLU A 285 1.88 -10.91 -16.06
C GLU A 285 2.94 -11.92 -15.55
N ASP A 286 3.80 -11.51 -14.60
CA ASP A 286 4.74 -12.42 -13.94
C ASP A 286 4.04 -13.54 -13.10
N GLU A 287 2.71 -13.59 -13.13
CA GLU A 287 1.93 -14.64 -12.46
C GLU A 287 2.12 -16.02 -13.13
N ASP A 288 2.33 -16.05 -14.44
CA ASP A 288 2.45 -17.31 -15.19
C ASP A 288 3.83 -17.97 -15.03
N GLU A 289 4.89 -17.20 -14.77
CA GLU A 289 6.23 -17.76 -14.51
C GLU A 289 6.33 -18.41 -13.11
N ILE A 290 5.57 -17.93 -12.12
CA ILE A 290 5.59 -18.48 -10.76
C ILE A 290 4.89 -19.86 -10.71
N LYS A 291 3.93 -20.10 -11.60
CA LYS A 291 3.15 -21.36 -11.66
C LYS A 291 3.80 -22.47 -12.51
N SER A 292 4.82 -22.17 -13.30
CA SER A 292 5.38 -23.10 -14.31
C SER A 292 6.56 -23.94 -13.84
N GLU A 293 7.10 -23.75 -12.64
CA GLU A 293 8.14 -24.62 -12.10
C GLU A 293 7.55 -25.62 -11.08
N ASP A 294 6.81 -26.62 -11.59
CA ASP A 294 6.52 -27.85 -10.84
C ASP A 294 7.84 -28.67 -10.73
N PRO A 295 8.36 -28.96 -9.52
CA PRO A 295 9.62 -29.70 -9.35
C PRO A 295 9.58 -31.13 -9.86
N SER A 296 8.45 -31.60 -10.41
CA SER A 296 8.27 -32.98 -10.87
C SER A 296 8.58 -33.20 -12.35
N ASP A 297 8.88 -32.18 -13.17
CA ASP A 297 9.15 -32.35 -14.62
C ASP A 297 10.63 -32.16 -15.02
N SER A 298 11.53 -32.71 -14.22
CA SER A 298 12.95 -32.83 -14.61
C SER A 298 13.22 -34.10 -15.41
N THR A 299 12.49 -34.34 -16.52
CA THR A 299 12.81 -35.34 -17.51
C THR A 299 12.68 -34.77 -18.93
N LYS A 300 13.52 -33.79 -19.27
CA LYS A 300 13.92 -33.59 -20.68
C LYS A 300 15.41 -33.80 -20.80
N LYS A 301 15.74 -34.97 -21.36
CA LYS A 301 17.05 -35.30 -21.87
C LYS A 301 17.47 -34.31 -22.92
N GLU A 302 18.42 -33.46 -22.62
CA GLU A 302 19.31 -32.92 -23.65
C GLU A 302 20.50 -33.85 -23.82
N THR A 303 20.48 -34.54 -24.95
CA THR A 303 21.59 -35.28 -25.50
C THR A 303 22.62 -34.25 -25.96
N LEU A 304 23.70 -34.07 -25.24
CA LEU A 304 24.94 -33.50 -25.73
C LEU A 304 26.05 -34.55 -25.55
N GLU A 305 26.39 -35.18 -26.67
CA GLU A 305 27.63 -35.90 -26.82
C GLU A 305 28.81 -34.91 -26.70
N SER A 306 29.65 -35.10 -25.71
CA SER A 306 31.11 -35.03 -25.85
C SER A 306 31.77 -35.60 -24.59
N GLN A 307 32.56 -36.58 -24.82
CA GLN A 307 33.47 -37.26 -23.94
C GLN A 307 34.45 -36.26 -23.33
N ASP A 308 34.69 -36.33 -21.99
CA ASP A 308 36.04 -36.68 -21.54
C ASP A 308 36.04 -36.96 -20.03
N GLU A 309 36.81 -38.00 -19.69
CA GLU A 309 37.03 -38.54 -18.36
C GLU A 309 37.58 -37.52 -17.36
N ILE A 310 36.94 -37.37 -16.22
CA ILE A 310 37.58 -36.84 -15.02
C ILE A 310 37.49 -37.89 -13.91
N LYS A 311 38.66 -38.47 -13.63
CA LYS A 311 38.90 -39.38 -12.53
C LYS A 311 38.59 -38.74 -11.19
N SER A 312 37.94 -39.48 -10.32
CA SER A 312 37.73 -39.21 -8.91
C SER A 312 39.05 -38.92 -8.18
N LYS A 313 39.21 -37.71 -7.66
CA LYS A 313 40.22 -37.37 -6.63
C LYS A 313 39.56 -37.26 -5.26
N ASP A 314 40.26 -37.75 -4.27
CA ASP A 314 39.90 -37.77 -2.86
C ASP A 314 39.87 -36.34 -2.31
N PRO A 315 38.90 -35.96 -1.43
CA PRO A 315 38.72 -34.59 -0.93
C PRO A 315 39.86 -34.05 -0.05
N THR A 316 40.88 -34.81 0.21
CA THR A 316 42.01 -34.43 1.06
C THR A 316 43.21 -33.80 0.33
N ASP A 317 43.14 -33.67 -1.01
CA ASP A 317 44.28 -33.23 -1.84
C ASP A 317 44.08 -31.86 -2.55
N LEU A 318 43.17 -31.00 -2.09
CA LEU A 318 42.98 -29.67 -2.64
C LEU A 318 43.82 -28.64 -1.91
N THR A 319 44.62 -27.86 -2.67
CA THR A 319 45.41 -26.75 -2.17
C THR A 319 44.59 -25.48 -1.99
N ALA A 320 45.05 -24.57 -1.10
CA ALA A 320 44.33 -23.38 -0.72
C ALA A 320 44.03 -22.39 -1.87
N GLU A 321 44.57 -22.54 -3.05
CA GLU A 321 44.29 -21.73 -4.25
C GLU A 321 43.09 -22.24 -5.05
N GLU A 322 42.72 -23.52 -4.96
CA GLU A 322 41.58 -24.09 -5.69
C GLU A 322 40.21 -23.90 -4.99
N ILE A 323 40.22 -23.38 -3.75
CA ILE A 323 38.99 -23.09 -2.95
C ILE A 323 38.43 -21.70 -3.24
N LEU A 324 39.19 -20.83 -3.92
CA LEU A 324 38.78 -19.41 -4.18
C LEU A 324 38.13 -19.20 -5.56
N GLU A 325 38.04 -20.23 -6.40
CA GLU A 325 37.45 -20.14 -7.76
C GLU A 325 36.21 -21.03 -7.98
N SER A 326 35.60 -21.62 -6.92
CA SER A 326 34.35 -22.39 -7.04
C SER A 326 33.12 -21.70 -6.49
#